data_7929878e7120dbd368518e05a1fbfeeb
#
_entry.id   7929878e7120dbd368518e05a1fbfeeb
#
_cell.length_a   1.000
_cell.length_b   1.000
_cell.length_c   1.000
_cell.angle_alpha   90.00
_cell.angle_beta   90.00
_cell.angle_gamma   90.00
#
_symmetry.space_group_name_H-M   'P 1'
#
loop_
_entity.id
_entity.type
_entity.pdbx_description
1 polymer ?
#
loop_
_entity_poly.entity_id
_entity_poly.type
_entity_poly.pdbx_seq_one_letter_code
_entity_poly.pdbx_strand_id
1 'polypeptide(L)'
;MHDLLILGAGPAGLTAGIYGARGGLDTVIVERKSFGGQAAITPEVENYPGVQHTDGFTLTFTMEQQARSFGVDFVYDEVESVSLDGEVKSVTTKNNGVIEAKTVIIACGAEAKKLGVDGETALIGKGISYCATCDGRFFKGRPVAVVGGGNTAVEDALYLSAFASEVYLIHRRDQLRASAVLADKVKKSSVHILWDSVVESLEGDPLEKINVKNVKTGETTALDVACVFVAVGQTPASSMFTDKVAHENGYILADENMATSVDGVFVAGDIRKTPLRQIVTACADGAIAAESAIKYLT
;
A
#
# COMPACT_ATOMS: atom_id res chain seq x y z
N MET A 1 2.95 30.32 -5.65
CA MET A 1 2.52 29.28 -6.63
C MET A 1 3.74 28.44 -6.92
N HIS A 2 3.68 27.15 -6.62
CA HIS A 2 4.78 26.20 -6.82
C HIS A 2 4.83 25.67 -8.27
N ASP A 3 5.95 25.09 -8.68
CA ASP A 3 6.03 24.36 -9.95
C ASP A 3 5.42 22.95 -9.81
N LEU A 4 5.69 22.30 -8.67
CA LEU A 4 5.25 20.94 -8.39
C LEU A 4 4.65 20.82 -6.98
N LEU A 5 3.40 20.33 -6.91
CA LEU A 5 2.74 19.95 -5.68
C LEU A 5 2.57 18.43 -5.63
N ILE A 6 2.97 17.82 -4.51
CA ILE A 6 2.90 16.37 -4.29
C ILE A 6 1.93 16.09 -3.15
N LEU A 7 0.96 15.23 -3.37
CA LEU A 7 -0.01 14.80 -2.36
C LEU A 7 0.37 13.45 -1.78
N GLY A 8 0.87 13.47 -0.56
CA GLY A 8 1.33 12.30 0.19
C GLY A 8 2.85 12.20 0.31
N ALA A 9 3.34 11.97 1.53
CA ALA A 9 4.75 11.81 1.88
C ALA A 9 5.17 10.35 2.11
N GLY A 10 4.55 9.39 1.39
CA GLY A 10 5.05 8.02 1.31
C GLY A 10 6.28 7.91 0.39
N PRO A 11 6.85 6.70 0.20
CA PRO A 11 8.05 6.51 -0.64
C PRO A 11 7.92 7.09 -2.05
N ALA A 12 6.74 7.00 -2.66
CA ALA A 12 6.47 7.60 -3.97
C ALA A 12 6.59 9.13 -3.94
N GLY A 13 5.89 9.78 -3.00
CA GLY A 13 5.91 11.24 -2.89
C GLY A 13 7.26 11.80 -2.46
N LEU A 14 7.95 11.14 -1.51
CA LEU A 14 9.30 11.53 -1.09
C LEU A 14 10.30 11.42 -2.26
N THR A 15 10.23 10.35 -3.05
CA THR A 15 11.08 10.20 -4.23
C THR A 15 10.74 11.24 -5.30
N ALA A 16 9.45 11.49 -5.53
CA ALA A 16 9.02 12.54 -6.46
C ALA A 16 9.55 13.92 -6.03
N GLY A 17 9.51 14.23 -4.73
CA GLY A 17 10.07 15.46 -4.17
C GLY A 17 11.57 15.60 -4.42
N ILE A 18 12.32 14.53 -4.17
CA ILE A 18 13.79 14.49 -4.42
C ILE A 18 14.08 14.78 -5.90
N TYR A 19 13.40 14.08 -6.83
CA TYR A 19 13.65 14.26 -8.26
C TYR A 19 13.18 15.62 -8.76
N GLY A 20 11.99 16.11 -8.34
CA GLY A 20 11.48 17.42 -8.70
C GLY A 20 12.41 18.55 -8.28
N ALA A 21 12.82 18.59 -7.01
CA ALA A 21 13.74 19.61 -6.49
C ALA A 21 15.12 19.55 -7.14
N ARG A 22 15.67 18.34 -7.36
CA ARG A 22 16.93 18.18 -8.11
C ARG A 22 16.82 18.61 -9.57
N GLY A 23 15.64 18.46 -10.16
CA GLY A 23 15.32 18.97 -11.51
C GLY A 23 15.08 20.49 -11.57
N GLY A 24 15.20 21.19 -10.44
CA GLY A 24 15.07 22.64 -10.33
C GLY A 24 13.65 23.16 -10.15
N LEU A 25 12.69 22.28 -9.86
CA LEU A 25 11.31 22.69 -9.59
C LEU A 25 11.14 23.18 -8.15
N ASP A 26 10.43 24.27 -7.98
CA ASP A 26 9.90 24.69 -6.69
C ASP A 26 8.82 23.68 -6.25
N THR A 27 9.19 22.81 -5.27
CA THR A 27 8.46 21.61 -4.93
C THR A 27 7.94 21.63 -3.50
N VAL A 28 6.63 21.37 -3.34
CA VAL A 28 5.98 21.22 -2.03
C VAL A 28 5.29 19.86 -1.91
N ILE A 29 5.44 19.21 -0.74
CA ILE A 29 4.73 17.98 -0.37
C ILE A 29 3.67 18.33 0.68
N VAL A 30 2.42 17.93 0.43
CA VAL A 30 1.33 18.02 1.42
C VAL A 30 1.05 16.61 1.97
N GLU A 31 1.11 16.47 3.30
CA GLU A 31 0.89 15.20 3.99
C GLU A 31 -0.07 15.39 5.18
N ARG A 32 -1.05 14.49 5.32
CA ARG A 32 -2.07 14.58 6.36
C ARG A 32 -1.55 14.29 7.77
N LYS A 33 -0.66 13.33 7.93
CA LYS A 33 -0.21 12.82 9.24
C LYS A 33 1.29 13.04 9.46
N SER A 34 2.08 12.16 8.90
CA SER A 34 3.55 12.12 9.03
C SER A 34 4.14 11.51 7.78
N PHE A 35 5.42 11.76 7.54
CA PHE A 35 6.13 11.14 6.42
C PHE A 35 6.13 9.61 6.50
N GLY A 36 6.41 8.97 5.37
CA GLY A 36 6.67 7.54 5.23
C GLY A 36 5.46 6.68 4.86
N GLY A 37 4.22 7.17 5.08
CA GLY A 37 3.00 6.45 4.73
C GLY A 37 2.96 5.04 5.33
N GLN A 38 2.44 4.06 4.58
CA GLN A 38 2.37 2.66 5.02
C GLN A 38 3.75 2.02 5.24
N ALA A 39 4.79 2.48 4.55
CA ALA A 39 6.14 1.96 4.73
C ALA A 39 6.68 2.25 6.13
N ALA A 40 6.39 3.42 6.72
CA ALA A 40 6.91 3.81 8.03
C ALA A 40 6.48 2.88 9.19
N ILE A 41 5.37 2.19 9.05
CA ILE A 41 4.86 1.26 10.08
C ILE A 41 5.34 -0.18 9.89
N THR A 42 6.11 -0.45 8.84
CA THR A 42 6.68 -1.79 8.56
C THR A 42 7.85 -2.03 9.51
N PRO A 43 7.79 -3.07 10.37
CA PRO A 43 8.81 -3.28 11.41
C PRO A 43 10.17 -3.67 10.83
N GLU A 44 10.22 -4.28 9.65
CA GLU A 44 11.44 -4.80 9.04
C GLU A 44 11.38 -4.75 7.53
N VAL A 45 12.44 -4.22 6.89
CA VAL A 45 12.57 -4.08 5.43
C VAL A 45 13.89 -4.70 4.99
N GLU A 46 13.80 -5.80 4.22
CA GLU A 46 14.96 -6.54 3.67
C GLU A 46 14.98 -6.57 2.13
N ASN A 47 13.96 -6.01 1.49
CA ASN A 47 13.77 -6.09 0.04
C ASN A 47 13.89 -4.74 -0.68
N TYR A 48 14.51 -3.74 -0.03
CA TYR A 48 14.82 -2.47 -0.65
C TYR A 48 16.30 -2.46 -1.12
N PRO A 49 16.55 -2.44 -2.45
CA PRO A 49 17.92 -2.54 -2.99
C PRO A 49 18.83 -1.42 -2.48
N GLY A 50 20.04 -1.77 -2.05
CA GLY A 50 21.00 -0.84 -1.49
C GLY A 50 20.93 -0.69 0.04
N VAL A 51 19.88 -1.21 0.70
CA VAL A 51 19.75 -1.27 2.16
C VAL A 51 19.55 -2.73 2.55
N GLN A 52 20.53 -3.32 3.23
CA GLN A 52 20.52 -4.77 3.52
C GLN A 52 19.45 -5.15 4.55
N HIS A 53 19.28 -4.30 5.57
CA HIS A 53 18.31 -4.49 6.65
C HIS A 53 18.02 -3.16 7.33
N THR A 54 16.74 -2.84 7.53
CA THR A 54 16.30 -1.63 8.23
C THR A 54 14.83 -1.80 8.65
N ASP A 55 14.31 -0.88 9.44
CA ASP A 55 12.87 -0.71 9.63
C ASP A 55 12.33 0.37 8.66
N GLY A 56 11.02 0.34 8.46
CA GLY A 56 10.38 1.25 7.52
C GLY A 56 10.42 2.72 7.95
N PHE A 57 10.39 2.99 9.26
CA PHE A 57 10.52 4.35 9.78
C PHE A 57 11.90 4.93 9.45
N THR A 58 12.98 4.21 9.80
CA THR A 58 14.37 4.64 9.52
C THR A 58 14.60 4.87 8.03
N LEU A 59 14.10 3.97 7.17
CA LEU A 59 14.21 4.12 5.73
C LEU A 59 13.50 5.38 5.23
N THR A 60 12.25 5.58 5.63
CA THR A 60 11.44 6.70 5.15
C THR A 60 11.85 8.03 5.78
N PHE A 61 12.37 8.02 7.02
CA PHE A 61 13.01 9.18 7.64
C PHE A 61 14.24 9.62 6.84
N THR A 62 15.07 8.67 6.41
CA THR A 62 16.24 8.98 5.55
C THR A 62 15.79 9.61 4.22
N MET A 63 14.71 9.10 3.60
CA MET A 63 14.16 9.68 2.38
C MET A 63 13.63 11.11 2.61
N GLU A 64 12.96 11.35 3.73
CA GLU A 64 12.41 12.67 4.07
C GLU A 64 13.54 13.67 4.31
N GLN A 65 14.59 13.29 5.07
CA GLN A 65 15.77 14.14 5.27
C GLN A 65 16.48 14.45 3.93
N GLN A 66 16.55 13.48 3.04
CA GLN A 66 17.11 13.69 1.71
C GLN A 66 16.28 14.68 0.90
N ALA A 67 14.95 14.56 0.90
CA ALA A 67 14.06 15.50 0.22
C ALA A 67 14.25 16.94 0.76
N ARG A 68 14.28 17.11 2.08
CA ARG A 68 14.55 18.41 2.72
C ARG A 68 15.91 18.98 2.35
N SER A 69 16.93 18.14 2.24
CA SER A 69 18.28 18.60 1.87
C SER A 69 18.37 19.19 0.46
N PHE A 70 17.43 18.84 -0.41
CA PHE A 70 17.27 19.43 -1.75
C PHE A 70 16.30 20.62 -1.79
N GLY A 71 15.76 21.07 -0.65
CA GLY A 71 14.88 22.23 -0.56
C GLY A 71 13.41 21.95 -0.81
N VAL A 72 12.96 20.70 -0.66
CA VAL A 72 11.53 20.36 -0.72
C VAL A 72 10.83 20.93 0.51
N ASP A 73 9.76 21.70 0.28
CA ASP A 73 8.88 22.20 1.33
C ASP A 73 7.86 21.13 1.75
N PHE A 74 7.53 21.09 3.07
CA PHE A 74 6.54 20.19 3.63
C PHE A 74 5.44 20.93 4.35
N VAL A 75 4.21 20.67 3.96
CA VAL A 75 2.98 21.15 4.62
C VAL A 75 2.27 19.95 5.24
N TYR A 76 2.28 19.87 6.57
CA TYR A 76 1.53 18.85 7.30
C TYR A 76 0.11 19.33 7.57
N ASP A 77 -0.84 18.94 6.70
CA ASP A 77 -2.23 19.37 6.79
C ASP A 77 -3.15 18.39 6.03
N GLU A 78 -4.42 18.41 6.39
CA GLU A 78 -5.45 17.62 5.74
C GLU A 78 -5.96 18.36 4.49
N VAL A 79 -5.94 17.70 3.34
CA VAL A 79 -6.52 18.22 2.10
C VAL A 79 -8.04 18.03 2.15
N GLU A 80 -8.80 19.10 2.00
CA GLU A 80 -10.26 19.10 1.98
C GLU A 80 -10.82 19.00 0.56
N SER A 81 -10.15 19.63 -0.41
CA SER A 81 -10.58 19.62 -1.81
C SER A 81 -9.41 19.85 -2.76
N VAL A 82 -9.61 19.44 -4.02
CA VAL A 82 -8.63 19.64 -5.09
C VAL A 82 -9.33 20.20 -6.33
N SER A 83 -8.66 21.10 -7.03
CA SER A 83 -9.01 21.58 -8.37
C SER A 83 -7.85 21.23 -9.30
N LEU A 84 -8.09 20.34 -10.25
CA LEU A 84 -7.06 19.79 -11.14
C LEU A 84 -7.17 20.30 -12.57
N ASP A 85 -8.23 21.03 -12.90
CA ASP A 85 -8.48 21.56 -14.23
C ASP A 85 -7.69 22.87 -14.48
N GLY A 86 -7.42 23.17 -15.76
CA GLY A 86 -6.75 24.41 -16.18
C GLY A 86 -5.24 24.39 -16.00
N GLU A 87 -4.58 25.51 -16.23
CA GLU A 87 -3.12 25.66 -16.13
C GLU A 87 -2.61 25.70 -14.69
N VAL A 88 -3.39 26.26 -13.78
CA VAL A 88 -3.09 26.32 -12.35
C VAL A 88 -3.92 25.28 -11.62
N LYS A 89 -3.26 24.33 -10.98
CA LYS A 89 -3.87 23.34 -10.09
C LYS A 89 -3.86 23.88 -8.67
N SER A 90 -4.84 23.50 -7.86
CA SER A 90 -4.85 23.90 -6.46
C SER A 90 -5.39 22.83 -5.54
N VAL A 91 -4.92 22.86 -4.29
CA VAL A 91 -5.50 22.10 -3.18
C VAL A 91 -5.88 23.04 -2.06
N THR A 92 -7.06 22.83 -1.48
CA THR A 92 -7.48 23.51 -0.26
C THR A 92 -7.15 22.63 0.92
N THR A 93 -6.40 23.15 1.86
CA THR A 93 -6.04 22.49 3.10
C THR A 93 -6.80 23.10 4.27
N LYS A 94 -6.99 22.32 5.31
CA LYS A 94 -7.82 22.67 6.47
C LYS A 94 -7.33 23.90 7.24
N ASN A 95 -6.01 24.02 7.42
CA ASN A 95 -5.41 25.05 8.28
C ASN A 95 -4.49 26.02 7.53
N ASN A 96 -3.95 25.63 6.36
CA ASN A 96 -2.98 26.43 5.60
C ASN A 96 -3.58 27.08 4.35
N GLY A 97 -4.91 26.95 4.14
CA GLY A 97 -5.60 27.57 3.01
C GLY A 97 -5.32 26.90 1.67
N VAL A 98 -5.26 27.68 0.61
CA VAL A 98 -5.10 27.20 -0.76
C VAL A 98 -3.62 27.20 -1.15
N ILE A 99 -3.15 26.05 -1.67
CA ILE A 99 -1.81 25.88 -2.24
C ILE A 99 -1.97 25.68 -3.75
N GLU A 100 -1.31 26.53 -4.53
CA GLU A 100 -1.36 26.52 -5.99
C GLU A 100 -0.06 25.98 -6.59
N ALA A 101 -0.19 25.23 -7.67
CA ALA A 101 0.94 24.72 -8.44
C ALA A 101 0.61 24.56 -9.93
N LYS A 102 1.64 24.53 -10.77
CA LYS A 102 1.50 24.26 -12.21
C LYS A 102 1.25 22.77 -12.48
N THR A 103 1.87 21.87 -11.69
CA THR A 103 1.74 20.41 -11.81
C THR A 103 1.44 19.76 -10.47
N VAL A 104 0.76 18.60 -10.52
CA VAL A 104 0.41 17.81 -9.31
C VAL A 104 0.82 16.36 -9.50
N ILE A 105 1.44 15.76 -8.46
CA ILE A 105 1.62 14.32 -8.35
C ILE A 105 0.75 13.78 -7.23
N ILE A 106 -0.16 12.86 -7.54
CA ILE A 106 -1.03 12.18 -6.58
C ILE A 106 -0.30 10.94 -6.09
N ALA A 107 0.15 10.94 -4.81
CA ALA A 107 0.94 9.87 -4.20
C ALA A 107 0.37 9.42 -2.84
N CYS A 108 -0.98 9.47 -2.68
CA CYS A 108 -1.67 9.22 -1.41
C CYS A 108 -1.72 7.75 -0.99
N GLY A 109 -1.25 6.82 -1.84
CA GLY A 109 -1.14 5.41 -1.53
C GLY A 109 -2.48 4.66 -1.45
N ALA A 110 -2.45 3.49 -0.79
CA ALA A 110 -3.61 2.65 -0.54
C ALA A 110 -3.55 2.09 0.89
N GLU A 111 -4.70 1.81 1.48
CA GLU A 111 -4.79 1.22 2.80
C GLU A 111 -5.32 -0.22 2.70
N ALA A 112 -4.70 -1.14 3.43
CA ALA A 112 -5.19 -2.51 3.53
C ALA A 112 -6.55 -2.54 4.23
N LYS A 113 -7.46 -3.34 3.71
CA LYS A 113 -8.73 -3.61 4.40
C LYS A 113 -8.48 -4.52 5.58
N LYS A 114 -8.99 -4.13 6.74
CA LYS A 114 -8.90 -4.92 7.96
C LYS A 114 -9.86 -6.12 7.94
N LEU A 115 -9.57 -7.13 8.74
CA LEU A 115 -10.49 -8.22 9.04
C LEU A 115 -11.71 -7.73 9.79
N GLY A 116 -11.51 -6.75 10.69
CA GLY A 116 -12.55 -6.20 11.57
C GLY A 116 -12.77 -7.05 12.81
N VAL A 117 -11.76 -7.79 13.26
CA VAL A 117 -11.79 -8.56 14.51
C VAL A 117 -11.12 -7.79 15.65
N ASP A 118 -11.58 -8.01 16.87
CA ASP A 118 -11.01 -7.36 18.05
C ASP A 118 -9.53 -7.73 18.22
N GLY A 119 -8.72 -6.74 18.60
CA GLY A 119 -7.27 -6.92 18.79
C GLY A 119 -6.42 -6.86 17.53
N GLU A 120 -7.02 -6.88 16.32
CA GLU A 120 -6.28 -6.87 15.06
C GLU A 120 -5.20 -5.79 14.99
N THR A 121 -5.57 -4.55 15.33
CA THR A 121 -4.63 -3.41 15.24
C THR A 121 -3.45 -3.52 16.22
N ALA A 122 -3.65 -4.09 17.41
CA ALA A 122 -2.61 -4.27 18.43
C ALA A 122 -1.60 -5.35 18.05
N LEU A 123 -2.02 -6.30 17.18
CA LEU A 123 -1.21 -7.42 16.72
C LEU A 123 -0.50 -7.17 15.38
N ILE A 124 -0.63 -5.99 14.78
CA ILE A 124 0.14 -5.62 13.59
C ILE A 124 1.64 -5.68 13.91
N GLY A 125 2.40 -6.45 13.11
CA GLY A 125 3.82 -6.74 13.35
C GLY A 125 4.09 -7.77 14.48
N LYS A 126 3.04 -8.25 15.17
CA LYS A 126 3.13 -9.26 16.22
C LYS A 126 2.29 -10.52 15.90
N GLY A 127 2.07 -10.77 14.62
CA GLY A 127 1.28 -11.90 14.13
C GLY A 127 0.10 -11.52 13.23
N ILE A 128 -0.11 -10.23 12.97
CA ILE A 128 -0.97 -9.75 11.88
C ILE A 128 -0.09 -9.01 10.87
N SER A 129 -0.21 -9.38 9.60
CA SER A 129 0.47 -8.75 8.48
C SER A 129 -0.48 -8.54 7.29
N TYR A 130 -0.21 -7.52 6.49
CA TYR A 130 -0.94 -7.23 5.24
C TYR A 130 -0.07 -7.43 4.00
N CYS A 131 1.15 -8.00 4.17
CA CYS A 131 2.11 -8.20 3.09
C CYS A 131 2.89 -9.51 3.27
N ALA A 132 2.51 -10.57 2.57
CA ALA A 132 3.21 -11.85 2.65
C ALA A 132 4.64 -11.79 2.09
N THR A 133 4.86 -10.99 1.04
CA THR A 133 6.19 -10.82 0.44
C THR A 133 7.15 -9.98 1.30
N CYS A 134 6.61 -9.13 2.19
CA CYS A 134 7.40 -8.36 3.15
C CYS A 134 7.79 -9.23 4.36
N ASP A 135 6.78 -9.81 5.02
CA ASP A 135 6.92 -10.37 6.37
C ASP A 135 6.97 -11.91 6.39
N GLY A 136 6.62 -12.57 5.28
CA GLY A 136 6.46 -14.02 5.26
C GLY A 136 7.70 -14.79 5.69
N ARG A 137 8.91 -14.31 5.37
CA ARG A 137 10.18 -14.95 5.72
C ARG A 137 10.43 -15.04 7.22
N PHE A 138 9.89 -14.13 8.04
CA PHE A 138 10.01 -14.17 9.50
C PHE A 138 9.26 -15.36 10.14
N PHE A 139 8.35 -15.96 9.39
CA PHE A 139 7.55 -17.12 9.82
C PHE A 139 8.00 -18.44 9.19
N LYS A 140 9.24 -18.51 8.67
CA LYS A 140 9.81 -19.76 8.13
C LYS A 140 9.74 -20.88 9.16
N GLY A 141 9.20 -22.05 8.74
CA GLY A 141 9.03 -23.23 9.58
C GLY A 141 7.93 -23.11 10.65
N ARG A 142 7.13 -22.04 10.62
CA ARG A 142 6.00 -21.84 11.53
C ARG A 142 4.67 -21.94 10.77
N PRO A 143 3.57 -22.34 11.42
CA PRO A 143 2.24 -22.38 10.79
C PRO A 143 1.70 -20.95 10.62
N VAL A 144 1.08 -20.68 9.49
CA VAL A 144 0.50 -19.38 9.17
C VAL A 144 -0.88 -19.50 8.52
N ALA A 145 -1.68 -18.44 8.60
CA ALA A 145 -2.95 -18.34 7.90
C ALA A 145 -2.94 -17.18 6.91
N VAL A 146 -3.64 -17.35 5.80
CA VAL A 146 -3.94 -16.28 4.82
C VAL A 146 -5.45 -16.12 4.77
N VAL A 147 -5.94 -14.90 4.94
CA VAL A 147 -7.37 -14.62 4.85
C VAL A 147 -7.69 -13.88 3.56
N GLY A 148 -8.48 -14.51 2.70
CA GLY A 148 -8.87 -13.94 1.42
C GLY A 148 -9.34 -14.98 0.43
N GLY A 149 -9.48 -14.59 -0.84
CA GLY A 149 -9.92 -15.51 -1.90
C GLY A 149 -9.79 -14.93 -3.30
N GLY A 150 -9.12 -13.79 -3.44
CA GLY A 150 -8.70 -13.21 -4.71
C GLY A 150 -7.31 -13.70 -5.13
N ASN A 151 -6.80 -13.23 -6.27
CA ASN A 151 -5.47 -13.57 -6.77
C ASN A 151 -4.38 -13.38 -5.70
N THR A 152 -4.32 -12.21 -5.07
CA THR A 152 -3.33 -11.90 -4.01
C THR A 152 -3.33 -12.94 -2.89
N ALA A 153 -4.51 -13.29 -2.35
CA ALA A 153 -4.58 -14.28 -1.26
C ALA A 153 -4.06 -15.66 -1.66
N VAL A 154 -4.35 -16.07 -2.91
CA VAL A 154 -3.90 -17.35 -3.45
C VAL A 154 -2.39 -17.33 -3.73
N GLU A 155 -1.88 -16.25 -4.30
CA GLU A 155 -0.45 -16.04 -4.55
C GLU A 155 0.33 -16.00 -3.25
N ASP A 156 -0.16 -15.27 -2.23
CA ASP A 156 0.41 -15.21 -0.89
C ASP A 156 0.46 -16.61 -0.23
N ALA A 157 -0.64 -17.37 -0.27
CA ALA A 157 -0.69 -18.71 0.28
C ALA A 157 0.30 -19.67 -0.42
N LEU A 158 0.41 -19.61 -1.74
CA LEU A 158 1.38 -20.37 -2.52
C LEU A 158 2.82 -19.96 -2.21
N TYR A 159 3.08 -18.65 -2.09
CA TYR A 159 4.40 -18.14 -1.71
C TYR A 159 4.82 -18.63 -0.33
N LEU A 160 3.95 -18.49 0.67
CA LEU A 160 4.20 -18.92 2.04
C LEU A 160 4.39 -20.43 2.14
N SER A 161 3.68 -21.24 1.33
CA SER A 161 3.80 -22.71 1.35
C SER A 161 5.18 -23.25 0.96
N ALA A 162 6.04 -22.40 0.38
CA ALA A 162 7.41 -22.79 0.05
C ALA A 162 8.34 -22.86 1.28
N PHE A 163 7.96 -22.29 2.42
CA PHE A 163 8.85 -22.20 3.57
C PHE A 163 8.16 -22.23 4.96
N ALA A 164 6.86 -21.96 5.06
CA ALA A 164 6.10 -22.17 6.30
C ALA A 164 5.88 -23.66 6.54
N SER A 165 5.68 -24.08 7.80
CA SER A 165 5.40 -25.49 8.12
C SER A 165 4.02 -25.93 7.66
N GLU A 166 3.02 -25.03 7.82
CA GLU A 166 1.65 -25.22 7.37
C GLU A 166 1.07 -23.87 6.92
N VAL A 167 0.21 -23.89 5.90
CA VAL A 167 -0.49 -22.70 5.42
C VAL A 167 -1.99 -22.98 5.33
N TYR A 168 -2.78 -22.18 6.03
CA TYR A 168 -4.24 -22.20 5.99
C TYR A 168 -4.76 -21.03 5.15
N LEU A 169 -5.48 -21.32 4.05
CA LEU A 169 -6.18 -20.29 3.28
C LEU A 169 -7.65 -20.24 3.72
N ILE A 170 -8.01 -19.18 4.45
CA ILE A 170 -9.34 -19.01 5.03
C ILE A 170 -10.19 -18.16 4.07
N HIS A 171 -11.27 -18.75 3.55
CA HIS A 171 -12.15 -18.06 2.62
C HIS A 171 -13.62 -18.19 3.01
N ARG A 172 -14.31 -17.03 3.04
CA ARG A 172 -15.70 -16.90 3.49
C ARG A 172 -16.76 -17.49 2.56
N ARG A 173 -16.37 -18.04 1.41
CA ARG A 173 -17.26 -18.64 0.39
C ARG A 173 -16.72 -20.03 0.03
N ASP A 174 -17.52 -20.76 -0.77
CA ASP A 174 -17.19 -22.08 -1.30
C ASP A 174 -16.40 -22.05 -2.62
N GLN A 175 -16.11 -20.84 -3.14
CA GLN A 175 -15.35 -20.65 -4.37
C GLN A 175 -14.41 -19.45 -4.27
N LEU A 176 -13.17 -19.60 -4.74
CA LEU A 176 -12.22 -18.52 -4.88
C LEU A 176 -12.64 -17.56 -5.99
N ARG A 177 -12.30 -16.27 -5.81
CA ARG A 177 -12.42 -15.25 -6.87
C ARG A 177 -11.14 -15.11 -7.68
N ALA A 178 -10.10 -15.86 -7.34
CA ALA A 178 -8.87 -15.94 -8.09
C ALA A 178 -9.10 -16.50 -9.49
N SER A 179 -8.17 -16.25 -10.42
CA SER A 179 -8.20 -16.84 -11.76
C SER A 179 -8.22 -18.37 -11.66
N ALA A 180 -8.83 -19.03 -12.65
CA ALA A 180 -8.95 -20.49 -12.68
C ALA A 180 -7.58 -21.19 -12.52
N VAL A 181 -6.54 -20.63 -13.16
CA VAL A 181 -5.16 -21.15 -13.09
C VAL A 181 -4.63 -21.12 -11.65
N LEU A 182 -4.80 -20.00 -10.93
CA LEU A 182 -4.37 -19.87 -9.55
C LEU A 182 -5.20 -20.74 -8.61
N ALA A 183 -6.51 -20.78 -8.79
CA ALA A 183 -7.41 -21.62 -8.02
C ALA A 183 -7.07 -23.12 -8.16
N ASP A 184 -6.75 -23.59 -9.36
CA ASP A 184 -6.32 -24.96 -9.59
C ASP A 184 -4.93 -25.24 -8.99
N LYS A 185 -4.02 -24.28 -9.05
CA LYS A 185 -2.67 -24.41 -8.48
C LYS A 185 -2.72 -24.56 -6.96
N VAL A 186 -3.48 -23.73 -6.26
CA VAL A 186 -3.58 -23.81 -4.80
C VAL A 186 -4.29 -25.07 -4.32
N LYS A 187 -5.32 -25.54 -5.03
CA LYS A 187 -6.01 -26.82 -4.72
C LYS A 187 -5.10 -28.05 -4.83
N LYS A 188 -4.05 -27.97 -5.67
CA LYS A 188 -3.06 -29.04 -5.88
C LYS A 188 -1.81 -28.89 -5.01
N SER A 189 -1.72 -27.82 -4.22
CA SER A 189 -0.60 -27.54 -3.33
C SER A 189 -0.81 -28.14 -1.93
N SER A 190 0.15 -27.90 -1.03
CA SER A 190 0.07 -28.27 0.39
C SER A 190 -0.79 -27.30 1.24
N VAL A 191 -1.41 -26.31 0.63
CA VAL A 191 -2.22 -25.30 1.35
C VAL A 191 -3.56 -25.91 1.78
N HIS A 192 -3.89 -25.79 3.05
CA HIS A 192 -5.19 -26.20 3.61
C HIS A 192 -6.23 -25.11 3.38
N ILE A 193 -7.22 -25.37 2.50
CA ILE A 193 -8.26 -24.38 2.21
C ILE A 193 -9.45 -24.62 3.15
N LEU A 194 -9.77 -23.58 3.95
CA LEU A 194 -10.94 -23.55 4.83
C LEU A 194 -12.04 -22.75 4.14
N TRP A 195 -12.98 -23.48 3.56
CA TRP A 195 -14.13 -22.90 2.87
C TRP A 195 -15.20 -22.41 3.83
N ASP A 196 -16.01 -21.45 3.37
CA ASP A 196 -17.13 -20.90 4.13
C ASP A 196 -16.73 -20.44 5.54
N SER A 197 -15.51 -19.94 5.69
CA SER A 197 -14.87 -19.71 6.98
C SER A 197 -14.37 -18.29 7.13
N VAL A 198 -14.47 -17.75 8.35
CA VAL A 198 -13.97 -16.43 8.74
C VAL A 198 -13.19 -16.53 10.04
N VAL A 199 -12.21 -15.65 10.23
CA VAL A 199 -11.57 -15.49 11.53
C VAL A 199 -12.55 -14.78 12.46
N GLU A 200 -12.85 -15.36 13.60
CA GLU A 200 -13.78 -14.84 14.62
C GLU A 200 -13.04 -14.12 15.75
N SER A 201 -11.88 -14.65 16.16
CA SER A 201 -11.05 -14.03 17.20
C SER A 201 -9.57 -14.37 17.06
N LEU A 202 -8.75 -13.58 17.74
CA LEU A 202 -7.29 -13.66 17.80
C LEU A 202 -6.89 -13.88 19.25
N GLU A 203 -5.91 -14.75 19.53
CA GLU A 203 -5.43 -15.06 20.88
C GLU A 203 -3.89 -14.97 20.94
N GLY A 204 -3.38 -14.41 22.04
CA GLY A 204 -1.96 -14.22 22.31
C GLY A 204 -1.45 -12.80 21.96
N ASP A 205 -0.33 -12.39 22.56
CA ASP A 205 0.45 -11.19 22.23
C ASP A 205 1.94 -11.50 22.47
N PRO A 206 2.71 -11.91 21.44
CA PRO A 206 2.35 -12.04 20.01
C PRO A 206 1.28 -13.11 19.74
N LEU A 207 0.70 -13.11 18.53
CA LEU A 207 -0.33 -14.06 18.11
C LEU A 207 0.14 -15.50 18.23
N GLU A 208 -0.68 -16.33 18.85
CA GLU A 208 -0.42 -17.78 19.05
C GLU A 208 -1.52 -18.65 18.41
N LYS A 209 -2.75 -18.12 18.37
CA LYS A 209 -3.91 -18.88 17.93
C LYS A 209 -4.98 -17.99 17.32
N ILE A 210 -5.78 -18.57 16.42
CA ILE A 210 -7.00 -17.95 15.89
C ILE A 210 -8.17 -18.90 16.03
N ASN A 211 -9.36 -18.35 16.23
CA ASN A 211 -10.60 -19.10 16.13
C ASN A 211 -11.25 -18.83 14.78
N VAL A 212 -11.49 -19.89 14.04
CA VAL A 212 -12.06 -19.83 12.69
C VAL A 212 -13.46 -20.43 12.73
N LYS A 213 -14.45 -19.62 12.35
CA LYS A 213 -15.85 -20.03 12.32
C LYS A 213 -16.30 -20.36 10.91
N ASN A 214 -16.89 -21.53 10.73
CA ASN A 214 -17.60 -21.86 9.50
C ASN A 214 -18.97 -21.14 9.49
N VAL A 215 -19.20 -20.29 8.50
CA VAL A 215 -20.40 -19.44 8.44
C VAL A 215 -21.67 -20.20 8.05
N LYS A 216 -21.55 -21.44 7.49
CA LYS A 216 -22.69 -22.30 7.14
C LYS A 216 -23.10 -23.20 8.29
N THR A 217 -22.14 -23.83 8.98
CA THR A 217 -22.42 -24.78 10.06
C THR A 217 -22.45 -24.12 11.43
N GLY A 218 -21.81 -22.95 11.60
CA GLY A 218 -21.63 -22.28 12.88
C GLY A 218 -20.53 -22.90 13.75
N GLU A 219 -19.86 -23.95 13.29
CA GLU A 219 -18.78 -24.63 14.01
C GLU A 219 -17.54 -23.73 14.06
N THR A 220 -16.91 -23.64 15.23
CA THR A 220 -15.65 -22.91 15.42
C THR A 220 -14.50 -23.88 15.66
N THR A 221 -13.42 -23.72 14.92
CA THR A 221 -12.18 -24.50 15.05
C THR A 221 -11.03 -23.58 15.45
N ALA A 222 -10.28 -23.98 16.47
CA ALA A 222 -9.07 -23.29 16.87
C ALA A 222 -7.88 -23.75 16.04
N LEU A 223 -7.06 -22.83 15.54
CA LEU A 223 -5.83 -23.10 14.79
C LEU A 223 -4.65 -22.40 15.47
N ASP A 224 -3.62 -23.16 15.78
CA ASP A 224 -2.36 -22.59 16.24
C ASP A 224 -1.59 -22.04 15.05
N VAL A 225 -1.46 -20.71 14.98
CA VAL A 225 -0.77 -20.00 13.90
C VAL A 225 0.05 -18.85 14.45
N ALA A 226 1.23 -18.67 13.89
CA ALA A 226 2.14 -17.60 14.28
C ALA A 226 1.84 -16.28 13.59
N CYS A 227 1.14 -16.31 12.46
CA CYS A 227 0.75 -15.11 11.72
C CYS A 227 -0.51 -15.34 10.89
N VAL A 228 -1.31 -14.27 10.79
CA VAL A 228 -2.40 -14.13 9.83
C VAL A 228 -2.03 -13.07 8.81
N PHE A 229 -1.92 -13.46 7.55
CA PHE A 229 -1.75 -12.56 6.42
C PHE A 229 -3.12 -12.16 5.87
N VAL A 230 -3.43 -10.87 5.97
CA VAL A 230 -4.75 -10.32 5.62
C VAL A 230 -4.75 -9.85 4.17
N ALA A 231 -5.32 -10.67 3.28
CA ALA A 231 -5.39 -10.42 1.84
C ALA A 231 -6.84 -10.24 1.35
N VAL A 232 -7.63 -9.46 2.10
CA VAL A 232 -9.05 -9.20 1.79
C VAL A 232 -9.26 -8.02 0.87
N GLY A 233 -8.18 -7.42 0.39
CA GLY A 233 -8.11 -6.31 -0.55
C GLY A 233 -7.53 -5.05 0.06
N GLN A 234 -7.34 -4.04 -0.80
CA GLN A 234 -6.90 -2.71 -0.42
C GLN A 234 -7.91 -1.68 -0.89
N THR A 235 -7.87 -0.50 -0.30
CA THR A 235 -8.66 0.65 -0.73
C THR A 235 -7.69 1.76 -1.08
N PRO A 236 -7.60 2.18 -2.35
CA PRO A 236 -6.79 3.34 -2.73
C PRO A 236 -7.36 4.61 -2.08
N ALA A 237 -6.48 5.51 -1.64
CA ALA A 237 -6.86 6.78 -1.03
C ALA A 237 -7.27 7.82 -2.11
N SER A 238 -8.12 7.41 -3.03
CA SER A 238 -8.46 8.13 -4.27
C SER A 238 -9.85 8.77 -4.28
N SER A 239 -10.64 8.66 -3.22
CA SER A 239 -12.03 9.13 -3.19
C SER A 239 -12.20 10.58 -3.61
N MET A 240 -11.21 11.43 -3.33
CA MET A 240 -11.18 12.86 -3.69
C MET A 240 -10.92 13.12 -5.19
N PHE A 241 -10.44 12.10 -5.92
CA PHE A 241 -9.96 12.22 -7.30
C PHE A 241 -10.82 11.47 -8.32
N THR A 242 -11.69 10.55 -7.89
CA THR A 242 -12.42 9.62 -8.78
C THR A 242 -13.42 10.29 -9.71
N ASP A 243 -13.87 11.51 -9.39
CA ASP A 243 -14.71 12.34 -10.26
C ASP A 243 -13.89 13.24 -11.22
N LYS A 244 -12.56 13.25 -11.10
CA LYS A 244 -11.65 14.17 -11.81
C LYS A 244 -10.67 13.46 -12.74
N VAL A 245 -10.20 12.26 -12.38
CA VAL A 245 -9.23 11.51 -13.16
C VAL A 245 -9.76 10.12 -13.50
N ALA A 246 -9.35 9.56 -14.63
CA ALA A 246 -9.72 8.20 -15.02
C ALA A 246 -9.21 7.15 -13.99
N HIS A 247 -10.08 6.23 -13.62
CA HIS A 247 -9.75 5.19 -12.64
C HIS A 247 -10.45 3.86 -12.95
N GLU A 248 -9.92 2.77 -12.36
CA GLU A 248 -10.54 1.44 -12.37
C GLU A 248 -10.60 0.90 -10.93
N ASN A 249 -11.81 0.65 -10.43
CA ASN A 249 -12.04 0.21 -9.04
C ASN A 249 -11.41 1.13 -7.97
N GLY A 250 -11.37 2.44 -8.24
CA GLY A 250 -10.76 3.45 -7.38
C GLY A 250 -9.25 3.64 -7.62
N TYR A 251 -8.55 2.74 -8.30
CA TYR A 251 -7.15 2.92 -8.66
C TYR A 251 -7.02 3.84 -9.87
N ILE A 252 -6.24 4.91 -9.74
CA ILE A 252 -6.02 5.88 -10.82
C ILE A 252 -5.27 5.22 -11.98
N LEU A 253 -5.74 5.47 -13.20
CA LEU A 253 -5.08 5.00 -14.42
C LEU A 253 -4.00 5.98 -14.84
N ALA A 254 -2.85 5.45 -15.26
CA ALA A 254 -1.74 6.23 -15.79
C ALA A 254 -1.07 5.48 -16.93
N ASP A 255 -0.43 6.23 -17.80
CA ASP A 255 0.46 5.70 -18.81
C ASP A 255 1.86 5.33 -18.25
N GLU A 256 2.80 4.99 -19.11
CA GLU A 256 4.18 4.65 -18.73
C GLU A 256 4.97 5.86 -18.17
N ASN A 257 4.53 7.08 -18.45
CA ASN A 257 5.09 8.33 -17.95
C ASN A 257 4.43 8.80 -16.65
N MET A 258 3.57 7.99 -16.05
CA MET A 258 2.77 8.32 -14.87
C MET A 258 1.74 9.44 -15.10
N ALA A 259 1.47 9.82 -16.35
CA ALA A 259 0.48 10.82 -16.70
C ALA A 259 -0.94 10.26 -16.52
N THR A 260 -1.82 11.06 -15.90
CA THR A 260 -3.25 10.75 -15.75
C THR A 260 -4.05 11.22 -16.96
N SER A 261 -5.37 11.14 -16.89
CA SER A 261 -6.27 11.69 -17.91
C SER A 261 -6.39 13.23 -17.89
N VAL A 262 -5.68 13.89 -16.98
CA VAL A 262 -5.71 15.36 -16.82
C VAL A 262 -4.30 15.91 -17.03
N ASP A 263 -4.17 16.90 -17.92
CA ASP A 263 -2.90 17.51 -18.25
C ASP A 263 -2.22 18.17 -17.03
N GLY A 264 -0.92 17.91 -16.87
CA GLY A 264 -0.14 18.40 -15.74
C GLY A 264 -0.45 17.69 -14.41
N VAL A 265 -1.22 16.59 -14.43
CA VAL A 265 -1.52 15.75 -13.26
C VAL A 265 -0.97 14.37 -13.47
N PHE A 266 -0.11 13.95 -12.54
CA PHE A 266 0.57 12.65 -12.54
C PHE A 266 0.17 11.83 -11.30
N VAL A 267 0.44 10.53 -11.33
CA VAL A 267 0.15 9.64 -10.20
C VAL A 267 1.30 8.69 -9.94
N ALA A 268 1.59 8.39 -8.67
CA ALA A 268 2.69 7.51 -8.30
C ALA A 268 2.34 6.61 -7.11
N GLY A 269 2.88 5.39 -7.09
CA GLY A 269 2.75 4.44 -5.99
C GLY A 269 1.41 3.71 -5.97
N ASP A 270 1.04 3.23 -4.78
CA ASP A 270 -0.02 2.23 -4.59
C ASP A 270 -1.44 2.73 -4.90
N ILE A 271 -1.63 4.03 -5.03
CA ILE A 271 -2.91 4.63 -5.42
C ILE A 271 -3.25 4.38 -6.90
N ARG A 272 -2.24 4.12 -7.73
CA ARG A 272 -2.45 3.83 -9.14
C ARG A 272 -2.71 2.33 -9.42
N LYS A 273 -3.27 2.03 -10.58
CA LYS A 273 -3.38 0.65 -11.07
C LYS A 273 -1.97 0.13 -11.40
N THR A 274 -1.44 -0.74 -10.55
CA THR A 274 -0.10 -1.33 -10.68
C THR A 274 -0.13 -2.82 -10.35
N PRO A 275 0.71 -3.65 -11.00
CA PRO A 275 0.78 -5.08 -10.72
C PRO A 275 1.50 -5.40 -9.40
N LEU A 276 2.41 -4.54 -8.93
CA LEU A 276 3.21 -4.76 -7.73
C LEU A 276 3.23 -3.51 -6.85
N ARG A 277 2.95 -3.69 -5.56
CA ARG A 277 2.94 -2.65 -4.52
C ARG A 277 4.07 -2.91 -3.54
N GLN A 278 5.19 -2.22 -3.74
CA GLN A 278 6.41 -2.31 -2.93
C GLN A 278 7.03 -0.93 -2.79
N ILE A 279 7.89 -0.74 -1.77
CA ILE A 279 8.60 0.53 -1.58
C ILE A 279 9.40 0.89 -2.83
N VAL A 280 10.13 -0.06 -3.41
CA VAL A 280 10.96 0.15 -4.60
C VAL A 280 10.15 0.55 -5.84
N THR A 281 8.96 -0.06 -6.05
CA THR A 281 8.10 0.31 -7.19
C THR A 281 7.45 1.67 -6.98
N ALA A 282 7.06 2.00 -5.75
CA ALA A 282 6.55 3.32 -5.40
C ALA A 282 7.61 4.42 -5.63
N CYS A 283 8.87 4.17 -5.26
CA CYS A 283 9.99 5.07 -5.56
C CYS A 283 10.21 5.24 -7.07
N ALA A 284 10.17 4.14 -7.83
CA ALA A 284 10.32 4.20 -9.28
C ALA A 284 9.22 5.06 -9.94
N ASP A 285 7.97 4.85 -9.53
CA ASP A 285 6.84 5.65 -10.00
C ASP A 285 7.03 7.14 -9.67
N GLY A 286 7.46 7.46 -8.44
CA GLY A 286 7.71 8.82 -8.00
C GLY A 286 8.79 9.53 -8.83
N ALA A 287 9.87 8.82 -9.16
CA ALA A 287 10.94 9.33 -10.01
C ALA A 287 10.43 9.63 -11.43
N ILE A 288 9.67 8.68 -12.04
CA ILE A 288 9.12 8.85 -13.39
C ILE A 288 8.10 10.00 -13.42
N ALA A 289 7.22 10.11 -12.42
CA ALA A 289 6.23 11.17 -12.34
C ALA A 289 6.88 12.56 -12.24
N ALA A 290 7.94 12.69 -11.44
CA ALA A 290 8.68 13.96 -11.32
C ALA A 290 9.40 14.34 -12.61
N GLU A 291 10.05 13.40 -13.28
CA GLU A 291 10.68 13.62 -14.59
C GLU A 291 9.65 14.05 -15.65
N SER A 292 8.46 13.46 -15.59
CA SER A 292 7.36 13.84 -16.48
C SER A 292 6.82 15.24 -16.18
N ALA A 293 6.74 15.63 -14.90
CA ALA A 293 6.38 16.98 -14.51
C ALA A 293 7.43 18.02 -14.97
N ILE A 294 8.74 17.69 -14.86
CA ILE A 294 9.82 18.54 -15.38
C ILE A 294 9.66 18.76 -16.88
N LYS A 295 9.47 17.68 -17.66
CA LYS A 295 9.28 17.75 -19.12
C LYS A 295 8.01 18.52 -19.52
N TYR A 296 6.96 18.45 -18.72
CA TYR A 296 5.71 19.19 -18.97
C TYR A 296 5.89 20.69 -18.81
N LEU A 297 6.80 21.13 -17.93
CA LEU A 297 7.06 22.53 -17.63
C LEU A 297 8.16 23.18 -18.51
N THR A 298 8.93 22.39 -19.24
CA THR A 298 10.01 22.84 -20.15
C THR A 298 9.56 22.86 -21.61
#